data_081c5cb5b6abb20b87f8b8eb3bedbca5
#
_entry.id   081c5cb5b6abb20b87f8b8eb3bedbca5
#
_cell.length_a   1.000
_cell.length_b   1.000
_cell.length_c   1.000
_cell.angle_alpha   90.00
_cell.angle_beta   90.00
_cell.angle_gamma   90.00
#
_symmetry.space_group_name_H-M   'P 1'
#
loop_
_entity.id
_entity.type
_entity.pdbx_description
1 polymer ?
#
loop_
_entity_poly.entity_id
_entity_poly.type
_entity_poly.pdbx_seq_one_letter_code
_entity_poly.pdbx_strand_id
1 'polypeptide(L)'
;MNTRLQVEHPVTEYVTGLDLVELMIRVAAGERLPISQSDVALNGWAVECRIYAEDPLRNFMPSIGRLVRYKAPLESGDVRVDTGVFEGGEISMFYDPMIAKLIAGGESRDQAVDRMRDALDRFYIRGIEHNIPFLAALMKHPRFVSGELTTGFIEEEFPDGFGDQHLVPD
;
A
#
# COMPACT_ATOMS: atom_id res chain seq x y z
N MET A 1 19.21 0.94 -11.58
CA MET A 1 18.63 -0.27 -10.94
C MET A 1 18.69 -0.10 -9.43
N ASN A 2 17.62 -0.41 -8.73
CA ASN A 2 17.57 -0.34 -7.26
C ASN A 2 18.06 -1.67 -6.67
N THR A 3 19.33 -1.73 -6.28
CA THR A 3 19.97 -2.94 -5.73
C THR A 3 19.79 -3.04 -4.22
N ARG A 4 18.56 -2.93 -3.75
CA ARG A 4 18.14 -3.00 -2.34
C ARG A 4 16.74 -3.57 -2.24
N LEU A 5 16.33 -3.93 -1.02
CA LEU A 5 14.93 -4.24 -0.75
C LEU A 5 14.04 -3.04 -1.14
N GLN A 6 12.99 -3.29 -1.89
CA GLN A 6 12.07 -2.26 -2.33
C GLN A 6 10.88 -2.15 -1.37
N VAL A 7 10.24 -0.98 -1.32
CA VAL A 7 9.09 -0.76 -0.44
C VAL A 7 7.98 -1.76 -0.74
N GLU A 8 7.80 -2.06 -2.04
CA GLU A 8 6.77 -2.96 -2.56
C GLU A 8 7.09 -4.46 -2.48
N HIS A 9 8.17 -4.86 -1.76
CA HIS A 9 8.52 -6.28 -1.58
C HIS A 9 7.37 -7.17 -1.08
N PRO A 10 6.41 -6.68 -0.27
CA PRO A 10 5.29 -7.50 0.21
C PRO A 10 4.42 -8.06 -0.91
N VAL A 11 4.29 -7.37 -2.04
CA VAL A 11 3.58 -7.89 -3.22
C VAL A 11 4.29 -9.14 -3.75
N THR A 12 5.62 -9.08 -3.89
CA THR A 12 6.42 -10.23 -4.32
C THR A 12 6.35 -11.36 -3.31
N GLU A 13 6.46 -11.06 -2.03
CA GLU A 13 6.34 -12.06 -0.95
C GLU A 13 4.99 -12.76 -1.00
N TYR A 14 3.91 -12.01 -1.21
CA TYR A 14 2.56 -12.58 -1.29
C TYR A 14 2.43 -13.56 -2.45
N VAL A 15 2.82 -13.17 -3.67
CA VAL A 15 2.61 -14.01 -4.86
C VAL A 15 3.63 -15.15 -5.01
N THR A 16 4.75 -15.10 -4.29
CA THR A 16 5.77 -16.17 -4.32
C THR A 16 5.74 -17.07 -3.09
N GLY A 17 5.12 -16.62 -1.99
CA GLY A 17 5.16 -17.31 -0.70
C GLY A 17 6.54 -17.27 -0.02
N LEU A 18 7.43 -16.36 -0.43
CA LEU A 18 8.79 -16.21 0.11
C LEU A 18 8.84 -15.02 1.08
N ASP A 19 9.62 -15.13 2.15
CA ASP A 19 10.02 -14.02 3.00
C ASP A 19 11.36 -13.47 2.52
N LEU A 20 11.32 -12.36 1.76
CA LEU A 20 12.53 -11.76 1.18
C LEU A 20 13.43 -11.14 2.25
N VAL A 21 12.86 -10.64 3.34
CA VAL A 21 13.60 -10.04 4.45
C VAL A 21 14.38 -11.14 5.19
N GLU A 22 13.73 -12.26 5.51
CA GLU A 22 14.37 -13.40 6.13
C GLU A 22 15.50 -13.94 5.24
N LEU A 23 15.23 -14.14 3.95
CA LEU A 23 16.25 -14.62 3.01
C LEU A 23 17.44 -13.68 2.91
N MET A 24 17.22 -12.36 2.91
CA MET A 24 18.32 -11.38 2.93
C MET A 24 19.17 -11.48 4.20
N ILE A 25 18.55 -11.65 5.37
CA ILE A 25 19.24 -11.80 6.66
C ILE A 25 20.07 -13.09 6.65
N ARG A 26 19.51 -14.21 6.18
CA ARG A 26 20.22 -15.50 6.06
C ARG A 26 21.44 -15.40 5.15
N VAL A 27 21.28 -14.78 3.98
CA VAL A 27 22.40 -14.56 3.05
C VAL A 27 23.47 -13.66 3.66
N ALA A 28 23.07 -12.60 4.37
CA ALA A 28 24.00 -11.74 5.09
C ALA A 28 24.74 -12.48 6.21
N ALA A 29 24.14 -13.50 6.82
CA ALA A 29 24.77 -14.39 7.78
C ALA A 29 25.70 -15.45 7.13
N GLY A 30 25.82 -15.46 5.80
CA GLY A 30 26.69 -16.38 5.06
C GLY A 30 26.02 -17.71 4.65
N GLU A 31 24.70 -17.82 4.86
CA GLU A 31 23.93 -18.98 4.39
C GLU A 31 23.76 -18.95 2.87
N ARG A 32 23.67 -20.12 2.27
CA ARG A 32 23.23 -20.23 0.87
C ARG A 32 21.72 -20.07 0.80
N LEU A 33 21.23 -19.47 -0.30
CA LEU A 33 19.81 -19.45 -0.56
C LEU A 33 19.23 -20.87 -0.53
N PRO A 34 18.17 -21.13 0.27
CA PRO A 34 17.58 -22.47 0.41
C PRO A 34 16.70 -22.86 -0.78
N ILE A 35 16.57 -21.97 -1.77
CA ILE A 35 15.72 -22.12 -2.95
C ILE A 35 16.56 -21.98 -4.22
N SER A 36 16.09 -22.58 -5.30
CA SER A 36 16.57 -22.38 -6.67
C SER A 36 15.57 -21.57 -7.49
N GLN A 37 15.96 -21.09 -8.67
CA GLN A 37 15.06 -20.33 -9.53
C GLN A 37 13.82 -21.15 -9.97
N SER A 38 13.95 -22.47 -10.08
CA SER A 38 12.84 -23.37 -10.43
C SER A 38 11.79 -23.52 -9.33
N ASP A 39 12.14 -23.18 -8.10
CA ASP A 39 11.21 -23.26 -6.95
C ASP A 39 10.32 -22.01 -6.84
N VAL A 40 10.67 -20.93 -7.58
CA VAL A 40 9.95 -19.68 -7.55
C VAL A 40 8.78 -19.71 -8.56
N ALA A 41 7.57 -19.69 -8.05
CA ALA A 41 6.34 -19.61 -8.85
C ALA A 41 5.52 -18.39 -8.42
N LEU A 42 4.83 -17.77 -9.37
CA LEU A 42 3.88 -16.69 -9.09
C LEU A 42 2.48 -17.28 -8.94
N ASN A 43 1.88 -17.14 -7.77
CA ASN A 43 0.55 -17.64 -7.44
C ASN A 43 -0.35 -16.48 -6.97
N GLY A 44 -1.49 -16.32 -7.63
CA GLY A 44 -2.44 -15.27 -7.30
C GLY A 44 -1.96 -13.86 -7.69
N TRP A 45 -2.56 -12.87 -7.03
CA TRP A 45 -2.37 -11.45 -7.27
C TRP A 45 -2.27 -10.70 -5.96
N ALA A 46 -1.55 -9.59 -5.95
CA ALA A 46 -1.53 -8.69 -4.81
C ALA A 46 -1.50 -7.23 -5.28
N VAL A 47 -2.10 -6.37 -4.47
CA VAL A 47 -2.07 -4.91 -4.61
C VAL A 47 -1.52 -4.34 -3.33
N GLU A 48 -0.63 -3.35 -3.43
CA GLU A 48 -0.13 -2.57 -2.29
C GLU A 48 -0.58 -1.12 -2.42
N CYS A 49 -1.13 -0.59 -1.33
CA CYS A 49 -1.37 0.84 -1.15
C CYS A 49 -0.44 1.39 -0.07
N ARG A 50 0.31 2.43 -0.40
CA ARG A 50 1.11 3.18 0.58
C ARG A 50 0.24 4.26 1.20
N ILE A 51 -0.04 4.14 2.48
CA ILE A 51 -0.80 5.13 3.24
C ILE A 51 0.17 6.22 3.69
N TYR A 52 -0.07 7.44 3.21
CA TYR A 52 0.76 8.61 3.52
C TYR A 52 -0.03 9.65 4.31
N ALA A 53 0.67 10.34 5.20
CA ALA A 53 0.18 11.55 5.87
C ALA A 53 0.28 12.74 4.92
N GLU A 54 -0.59 12.76 3.92
CA GLU A 54 -0.67 13.76 2.85
C GLU A 54 -2.12 14.12 2.58
N ASP A 55 -2.38 15.41 2.35
CA ASP A 55 -3.72 15.89 2.02
C ASP A 55 -3.94 15.89 0.50
N PRO A 56 -4.70 14.94 -0.04
CA PRO A 56 -4.92 14.85 -1.48
C PRO A 56 -5.75 16.03 -2.03
N LEU A 57 -6.58 16.69 -1.21
CA LEU A 57 -7.36 17.86 -1.62
C LEU A 57 -6.49 19.14 -1.68
N ARG A 58 -5.29 19.09 -1.11
CA ARG A 58 -4.32 20.18 -1.12
C ARG A 58 -3.03 19.78 -1.85
N ASN A 59 -3.20 19.12 -2.99
CA ASN A 59 -2.09 18.68 -3.85
C ASN A 59 -1.06 17.83 -3.11
N PHE A 60 -1.54 16.88 -2.26
CA PHE A 60 -0.72 15.96 -1.48
C PHE A 60 0.29 16.66 -0.56
N MET A 61 -0.11 17.81 -0.02
CA MET A 61 0.71 18.51 0.97
C MET A 61 0.90 17.63 2.20
N PRO A 62 2.14 17.46 2.70
CA PRO A 62 2.40 16.70 3.92
C PRO A 62 1.57 17.19 5.10
N SER A 63 0.95 16.28 5.82
CA SER A 63 0.18 16.54 7.03
C SER A 63 0.94 16.02 8.23
N ILE A 64 1.43 16.94 9.04
CA ILE A 64 2.18 16.64 10.26
C ILE A 64 1.27 16.72 11.47
N GLY A 65 1.58 16.00 12.52
CA GLY A 65 0.83 16.08 13.78
C GLY A 65 0.68 14.72 14.45
N ARG A 66 -0.20 14.70 15.43
CA ARG A 66 -0.43 13.51 16.27
C ARG A 66 -1.51 12.62 15.70
N LEU A 67 -1.24 11.32 15.64
CA LEU A 67 -2.24 10.30 15.34
C LEU A 67 -3.18 10.13 16.55
N VAL A 68 -4.27 10.90 16.57
CA VAL A 68 -5.24 10.89 17.68
C VAL A 68 -5.99 9.55 17.73
N ARG A 69 -6.27 8.99 16.57
CA ARG A 69 -6.80 7.63 16.40
C ARG A 69 -6.08 6.96 15.25
N TYR A 70 -5.71 5.71 15.47
CA TYR A 70 -5.12 4.85 14.46
C TYR A 70 -5.65 3.43 14.64
N LYS A 71 -6.45 2.99 13.70
CA LYS A 71 -6.99 1.63 13.67
C LYS A 71 -6.80 1.06 12.27
N ALA A 72 -5.84 0.19 12.11
CA ALA A 72 -5.64 -0.57 10.89
C ALA A 72 -6.75 -1.63 10.71
N PRO A 73 -7.02 -2.06 9.47
CA PRO A 73 -7.87 -3.23 9.23
C PRO A 73 -7.30 -4.47 9.91
N LEU A 74 -8.15 -5.45 10.18
CA LEU A 74 -7.70 -6.73 10.71
C LEU A 74 -6.89 -7.47 9.66
N GLU A 75 -5.70 -7.91 10.05
CA GLU A 75 -4.87 -8.76 9.21
C GLU A 75 -5.47 -10.17 9.08
N SER A 76 -5.22 -10.78 7.94
CA SER A 76 -5.64 -12.14 7.62
C SER A 76 -4.62 -12.77 6.67
N GLY A 77 -4.87 -13.98 6.18
CA GLY A 77 -4.04 -14.56 5.12
C GLY A 77 -4.00 -13.73 3.82
N ASP A 78 -4.99 -12.87 3.62
CA ASP A 78 -5.17 -12.08 2.40
C ASP A 78 -5.01 -10.56 2.60
N VAL A 79 -4.87 -10.10 3.84
CA VAL A 79 -4.67 -8.68 4.17
C VAL A 79 -3.53 -8.55 5.17
N ARG A 80 -2.53 -7.75 4.80
CA ARG A 80 -1.34 -7.47 5.61
C ARG A 80 -1.16 -5.96 5.77
N VAL A 81 -0.72 -5.53 6.95
CA VAL A 81 -0.42 -4.13 7.27
C VAL A 81 0.99 -4.01 7.84
N ASP A 82 1.90 -3.45 7.07
CA ASP A 82 3.24 -3.10 7.56
C ASP A 82 3.22 -1.65 8.04
N THR A 83 3.39 -1.41 9.33
CA THR A 83 3.35 -0.07 9.91
C THR A 83 4.48 0.16 10.91
N GLY A 84 4.99 1.39 10.94
CA GLY A 84 5.97 1.84 11.92
C GLY A 84 5.39 2.86 12.91
N VAL A 85 4.08 3.13 12.86
CA VAL A 85 3.41 4.11 13.70
C VAL A 85 2.35 3.46 14.60
N PHE A 86 1.91 4.19 15.60
CA PHE A 86 0.90 3.72 16.56
C PHE A 86 -0.02 4.87 17.00
N GLU A 87 -1.17 4.56 17.53
CA GLU A 87 -2.10 5.54 18.09
C GLU A 87 -1.42 6.38 19.17
N GLY A 88 -1.51 7.69 19.06
CA GLY A 88 -0.83 8.64 19.95
C GLY A 88 0.57 9.05 19.47
N GLY A 89 1.15 8.37 18.49
CA GLY A 89 2.41 8.74 17.86
C GLY A 89 2.32 10.05 17.07
N GLU A 90 3.45 10.60 16.68
CA GLU A 90 3.54 11.86 15.96
C GLU A 90 4.17 11.63 14.58
N ILE A 91 3.58 12.22 13.54
CA ILE A 91 4.14 12.28 12.19
C ILE A 91 5.00 13.52 12.08
N SER A 92 6.29 13.29 11.87
CA SER A 92 7.30 14.34 11.82
C SER A 92 7.51 14.85 10.38
N MET A 93 7.81 16.15 10.25
CA MET A 93 8.20 16.76 8.98
C MET A 93 9.62 16.36 8.51
N PHE A 94 10.41 15.73 9.37
CA PHE A 94 11.82 15.41 9.08
C PHE A 94 12.02 14.01 8.49
N TYR A 95 10.97 13.22 8.41
CA TYR A 95 10.99 11.85 7.90
C TYR A 95 9.94 11.66 6.81
N ASP A 96 10.01 10.52 6.14
CA ASP A 96 9.01 10.09 5.16
C ASP A 96 7.61 10.06 5.83
N PRO A 97 6.59 10.72 5.24
CA PRO A 97 5.24 10.75 5.82
C PRO A 97 4.48 9.44 5.66
N MET A 98 5.12 8.35 5.27
CA MET A 98 4.48 7.05 5.13
C MET A 98 4.05 6.50 6.49
N ILE A 99 2.74 6.27 6.63
CA ILE A 99 2.12 5.73 7.84
C ILE A 99 2.17 4.20 7.83
N ALA A 100 1.78 3.62 6.72
CA ALA A 100 1.70 2.17 6.57
C ALA A 100 1.75 1.76 5.10
N LYS A 101 2.07 0.48 4.87
CA LYS A 101 1.77 -0.24 3.64
C LYS A 101 0.59 -1.16 3.91
N LEU A 102 -0.43 -1.06 3.11
CA LEU A 102 -1.58 -1.97 3.12
C LEU A 102 -1.48 -2.87 1.90
N ILE A 103 -1.44 -4.17 2.12
CA ILE A 103 -1.33 -5.17 1.07
C ILE A 103 -2.57 -6.05 1.10
N ALA A 104 -3.20 -6.24 -0.05
CA ALA A 104 -4.30 -7.16 -0.21
C ALA A 104 -4.03 -8.13 -1.36
N GLY A 105 -4.28 -9.41 -1.12
CA GLY A 105 -4.06 -10.47 -2.08
C GLY A 105 -5.35 -11.18 -2.49
N GLY A 106 -5.26 -12.01 -3.51
CA GLY A 106 -6.36 -12.81 -4.01
C GLY A 106 -5.93 -13.80 -5.07
N GLU A 107 -6.81 -14.73 -5.39
CA GLU A 107 -6.59 -15.69 -6.49
C GLU A 107 -6.66 -15.00 -7.86
N SER A 108 -7.37 -13.88 -7.94
CA SER A 108 -7.47 -13.02 -9.12
C SER A 108 -7.18 -11.56 -8.78
N ARG A 109 -6.90 -10.76 -9.82
CA ARG A 109 -6.70 -9.32 -9.69
C ARG A 109 -7.95 -8.64 -9.10
N ASP A 110 -9.14 -9.02 -9.55
CA ASP A 110 -10.39 -8.45 -9.09
C ASP A 110 -10.59 -8.70 -7.58
N GLN A 111 -10.32 -9.92 -7.11
CA GLN A 111 -10.38 -10.23 -5.69
C GLN A 111 -9.38 -9.41 -4.86
N ALA A 112 -8.15 -9.23 -5.36
CA ALA A 112 -7.15 -8.43 -4.68
C ALA A 112 -7.59 -6.94 -4.59
N VAL A 113 -8.17 -6.40 -5.66
CA VAL A 113 -8.69 -5.02 -5.70
C VAL A 113 -9.88 -4.86 -4.78
N ASP A 114 -10.85 -5.79 -4.79
CA ASP A 114 -12.03 -5.73 -3.92
C ASP A 114 -11.64 -5.82 -2.44
N ARG A 115 -10.71 -6.72 -2.09
CA ARG A 115 -10.18 -6.81 -0.73
C ARG A 115 -9.43 -5.55 -0.31
N MET A 116 -8.68 -4.92 -1.23
CA MET A 116 -8.03 -3.65 -0.96
C MET A 116 -9.04 -2.56 -0.65
N ARG A 117 -10.14 -2.47 -1.40
CA ARG A 117 -11.25 -1.52 -1.15
C ARG A 117 -11.82 -1.73 0.26
N ASP A 118 -12.19 -2.98 0.58
CA ASP A 118 -12.71 -3.33 1.91
C ASP A 118 -11.72 -3.00 3.04
N ALA A 119 -10.43 -3.19 2.80
CA ALA A 119 -9.39 -2.90 3.78
C ALA A 119 -9.19 -1.38 3.96
N LEU A 120 -9.22 -0.59 2.87
CA LEU A 120 -9.16 0.87 2.93
C LEU A 120 -10.36 1.45 3.67
N ASP A 121 -11.57 0.95 3.44
CA ASP A 121 -12.81 1.40 4.11
C ASP A 121 -12.77 1.12 5.63
N ARG A 122 -12.01 0.12 6.06
CA ARG A 122 -11.82 -0.21 7.49
C ARG A 122 -10.64 0.47 8.14
N PHE A 123 -9.82 1.17 7.37
CA PHE A 123 -8.66 1.88 7.89
C PHE A 123 -9.10 3.24 8.47
N TYR A 124 -8.96 3.40 9.77
CA TYR A 124 -9.42 4.60 10.46
C TYR A 124 -8.27 5.39 11.06
N ILE A 125 -8.07 6.62 10.56
CA ILE A 125 -7.03 7.55 11.02
C ILE A 125 -7.67 8.89 11.33
N ARG A 126 -7.27 9.51 12.46
CA ARG A 126 -7.68 10.86 12.87
C ARG A 126 -6.50 11.62 13.48
N GLY A 127 -6.56 12.94 13.33
CA GLY A 127 -5.56 13.87 13.86
C GLY A 127 -4.64 14.46 12.80
N ILE A 128 -4.58 13.81 11.64
CA ILE A 128 -3.86 14.26 10.45
C ILE A 128 -4.70 13.97 9.20
N GLU A 129 -4.40 14.65 8.09
CA GLU A 129 -4.90 14.28 6.78
C GLU A 129 -4.09 13.11 6.21
N HIS A 130 -4.71 12.32 5.35
CA HIS A 130 -4.11 11.13 4.75
C HIS A 130 -4.67 10.85 3.36
N ASN A 131 -3.93 10.09 2.55
CA ASN A 131 -4.26 9.82 1.15
C ASN A 131 -5.29 8.68 0.93
N ILE A 132 -5.87 8.10 1.98
CA ILE A 132 -6.85 6.99 1.84
C ILE A 132 -8.02 7.35 0.92
N PRO A 133 -8.64 8.56 0.97
CA PRO A 133 -9.72 8.91 0.06
C PRO A 133 -9.31 8.84 -1.42
N PHE A 134 -8.10 9.29 -1.74
CA PHE A 134 -7.54 9.18 -3.09
C PHE A 134 -7.31 7.72 -3.50
N LEU A 135 -6.74 6.90 -2.62
CA LEU A 135 -6.52 5.47 -2.88
C LEU A 135 -7.84 4.73 -3.09
N ALA A 136 -8.87 5.04 -2.30
CA ALA A 136 -10.20 4.47 -2.47
C ALA A 136 -10.83 4.83 -3.83
N ALA A 137 -10.66 6.08 -4.27
CA ALA A 137 -11.08 6.51 -5.60
C ALA A 137 -10.33 5.76 -6.72
N LEU A 138 -9.01 5.58 -6.58
CA LEU A 138 -8.20 4.80 -7.53
C LEU A 138 -8.69 3.36 -7.63
N MET A 139 -8.96 2.69 -6.52
CA MET A 139 -9.42 1.29 -6.50
C MET A 139 -10.80 1.12 -7.14
N LYS A 140 -11.61 2.18 -7.24
CA LYS A 140 -12.92 2.18 -7.91
C LYS A 140 -12.85 2.66 -9.36
N HIS A 141 -11.72 3.22 -9.79
CA HIS A 141 -11.58 3.80 -11.12
C HIS A 141 -11.65 2.71 -12.21
N PRO A 142 -12.49 2.87 -13.26
CA PRO A 142 -12.70 1.84 -14.29
C PRO A 142 -11.41 1.34 -14.94
N ARG A 143 -10.48 2.24 -15.30
CA ARG A 143 -9.18 1.86 -15.88
C ARG A 143 -8.30 1.12 -14.89
N PHE A 144 -8.37 1.46 -13.59
CA PHE A 144 -7.65 0.70 -12.57
C PHE A 144 -8.23 -0.71 -12.45
N VAL A 145 -9.55 -0.83 -12.41
CA VAL A 145 -10.24 -2.14 -12.35
C VAL A 145 -9.94 -2.98 -13.59
N SER A 146 -9.99 -2.40 -14.80
CA SER A 146 -9.68 -3.14 -16.04
C SER A 146 -8.19 -3.46 -16.22
N GLY A 147 -7.31 -2.80 -15.46
CA GLY A 147 -5.86 -2.96 -15.59
C GLY A 147 -5.22 -2.15 -16.73
N GLU A 148 -5.95 -1.21 -17.30
CA GLU A 148 -5.45 -0.29 -18.35
C GLU A 148 -4.61 0.83 -17.75
N LEU A 149 -3.46 0.46 -17.20
CA LEU A 149 -2.60 1.35 -16.41
C LEU A 149 -1.31 1.67 -17.15
N THR A 150 -0.92 2.95 -17.06
CA THR A 150 0.37 3.47 -17.49
C THR A 150 0.99 4.28 -16.35
N THR A 151 2.25 4.64 -16.46
CA THR A 151 2.90 5.55 -15.51
C THR A 151 2.29 6.96 -15.53
N GLY A 152 1.58 7.32 -16.60
CA GLY A 152 0.85 8.58 -16.74
C GLY A 152 -0.59 8.55 -16.21
N PHE A 153 -1.07 7.40 -15.72
CA PHE A 153 -2.47 7.20 -15.34
C PHE A 153 -3.03 8.31 -14.42
N ILE A 154 -2.30 8.69 -13.39
CA ILE A 154 -2.77 9.71 -12.44
C ILE A 154 -2.87 11.08 -13.12
N GLU A 155 -1.89 11.47 -13.93
CA GLU A 155 -1.89 12.73 -14.66
C GLU A 155 -3.02 12.79 -15.70
N GLU A 156 -3.30 11.66 -16.36
CA GLU A 156 -4.36 11.54 -17.37
C GLU A 156 -5.76 11.64 -16.75
N GLU A 157 -6.00 10.98 -15.61
CA GLU A 157 -7.33 10.87 -15.00
C GLU A 157 -7.61 11.96 -13.96
N PHE A 158 -6.57 12.60 -13.43
CA PHE A 158 -6.68 13.70 -12.47
C PHE A 158 -5.85 14.92 -12.91
N PRO A 159 -6.07 15.46 -14.13
CA PRO A 159 -5.25 16.55 -14.68
C PRO A 159 -5.30 17.83 -13.85
N ASP A 160 -6.42 18.09 -13.18
CA ASP A 160 -6.62 19.22 -12.27
C ASP A 160 -6.36 18.86 -10.79
N GLY A 161 -5.78 17.68 -10.54
CA GLY A 161 -5.58 17.14 -9.20
C GLY A 161 -6.82 16.44 -8.64
N PHE A 162 -6.68 15.90 -7.43
CA PHE A 162 -7.77 15.25 -6.72
C PHE A 162 -8.63 16.29 -5.98
N GLY A 163 -9.94 16.23 -6.12
CA GLY A 163 -10.88 17.17 -5.52
C GLY A 163 -12.15 16.48 -5.00
N ASP A 164 -13.03 17.24 -4.36
CA ASP A 164 -14.28 16.75 -3.74
C ASP A 164 -15.17 15.95 -4.69
N GLN A 165 -15.15 16.28 -5.99
CA GLN A 165 -15.89 15.55 -7.02
C GLN A 165 -15.44 14.09 -7.22
N HIS A 166 -14.26 13.74 -6.73
CA HIS A 166 -13.71 12.40 -6.83
C HIS A 166 -13.89 11.58 -5.53
N LEU A 167 -14.37 12.24 -4.46
CA LEU A 167 -14.69 11.54 -3.22
C LEU A 167 -15.81 10.54 -3.47
N VAL A 168 -15.57 9.31 -3.07
CA VAL A 168 -16.55 8.24 -3.22
C VAL A 168 -17.53 8.35 -2.04
N PRO A 169 -18.84 8.47 -2.27
CA PRO A 169 -19.80 8.36 -1.19
C PRO A 169 -19.70 7.00 -0.49
N ASP A 170 -19.87 7.00 0.82
CA ASP A 170 -19.93 5.80 1.65
C ASP A 170 -21.08 4.88 1.25
#